data_9ebe152e3a94cee995292df8b25ce47b
#
_entry.id   9ebe152e3a94cee995292df8b25ce47b
#
_cell.length_a   1.000
_cell.length_b   1.000
_cell.length_c   1.000
_cell.angle_alpha   90.00
_cell.angle_beta   90.00
_cell.angle_gamma   90.00
#
_symmetry.space_group_name_H-M   'P 1'
#
loop_
_entity.id
_entity.type
_entity.pdbx_description
1 polymer ?
#
loop_
_entity_poly.entity_id
_entity_poly.type
_entity_poly.pdbx_seq_one_letter_code
_entity_poly.pdbx_strand_id
1 'polypeptide(L)'
;MAQDTVSVSSDYPRNPNYPPLVLGSRNKKKKGELTALLAPLGFEIRDLSEYPEAIEVDETGTTFTENAHLKAAEQAKVLKMWVIGEDSGLEVEALDGRPGVYSARFAGEEHDDEKNNDRLLQELDGIPEEKRGARYVCHIALSDPDGNIRAEAENYCYGRIRTERCGTNGFGYDPLFEIVEYHKTFGELSPEIKACISHRACALREFSEKLLHLFGETPEI
;
A
#
# COMPACT_ATOMS: atom_id res chain seq x y z
N MET A 1 -11.80 22.62 11.23
CA MET A 1 -11.89 22.80 9.77
C MET A 1 -12.09 21.40 9.20
N ALA A 2 -13.22 21.15 8.56
CA ALA A 2 -13.56 19.85 8.01
C ALA A 2 -12.58 19.54 6.85
N GLN A 3 -11.91 18.40 6.93
CA GLN A 3 -11.14 17.88 5.80
C GLN A 3 -12.16 17.31 4.82
N ASP A 4 -12.28 17.95 3.66
CA ASP A 4 -13.05 17.44 2.54
C ASP A 4 -12.50 16.08 2.13
N THR A 5 -13.27 15.04 2.42
CA THR A 5 -13.04 13.72 1.83
C THR A 5 -13.40 13.83 0.36
N VAL A 6 -12.40 13.94 -0.48
CA VAL A 6 -12.55 13.87 -1.93
C VAL A 6 -13.12 12.49 -2.26
N SER A 7 -14.41 12.44 -2.59
CA SER A 7 -15.06 11.26 -3.15
C SER A 7 -14.58 11.11 -4.60
N VAL A 8 -13.57 10.32 -4.84
CA VAL A 8 -12.95 10.10 -6.16
C VAL A 8 -13.81 9.22 -7.08
N SER A 9 -14.95 8.73 -6.61
CA SER A 9 -15.68 7.65 -7.30
C SER A 9 -16.63 8.07 -8.45
N SER A 10 -16.78 9.37 -8.78
CA SER A 10 -17.80 9.80 -9.76
C SER A 10 -17.28 10.22 -11.13
N ASP A 11 -15.98 10.41 -11.30
CA ASP A 11 -15.46 11.09 -12.49
C ASP A 11 -14.98 10.16 -13.62
N TYR A 12 -14.85 8.86 -13.35
CA TYR A 12 -14.40 7.90 -14.35
C TYR A 12 -15.52 6.96 -14.77
N PRO A 13 -15.76 6.78 -16.09
CA PRO A 13 -16.80 5.87 -16.56
C PRO A 13 -16.41 4.43 -16.22
N ARG A 14 -17.34 3.71 -15.60
CA ARG A 14 -17.18 2.29 -15.29
C ARG A 14 -17.35 1.44 -16.55
N ASN A 15 -16.50 0.43 -16.72
CA ASN A 15 -16.72 -0.59 -17.73
C ASN A 15 -17.71 -1.65 -17.18
N PRO A 16 -18.91 -1.80 -17.76
CA PRO A 16 -19.91 -2.74 -17.25
C PRO A 16 -19.50 -4.22 -17.38
N ASN A 17 -18.48 -4.52 -18.18
CA ASN A 17 -17.97 -5.88 -18.34
C ASN A 17 -16.94 -6.26 -17.26
N TYR A 18 -16.45 -5.29 -16.48
CA TYR A 18 -15.49 -5.57 -15.42
C TYR A 18 -16.21 -5.89 -14.11
N PRO A 19 -15.75 -6.91 -13.37
CA PRO A 19 -16.31 -7.21 -12.07
C PRO A 19 -15.99 -6.08 -11.06
N PRO A 20 -16.83 -5.87 -10.04
CA PRO A 20 -16.47 -5.02 -8.94
C PRO A 20 -15.27 -5.62 -8.16
N LEU A 21 -14.35 -4.76 -7.72
CA LEU A 21 -13.17 -5.13 -6.95
C LEU A 21 -13.31 -4.58 -5.52
N VAL A 22 -13.21 -5.45 -4.53
CA VAL A 22 -13.25 -5.06 -3.11
C VAL A 22 -11.83 -4.83 -2.61
N LEU A 23 -11.59 -3.68 -1.97
CA LEU A 23 -10.30 -3.41 -1.32
C LEU A 23 -10.26 -4.10 0.05
N GLY A 24 -9.46 -5.15 0.18
CA GLY A 24 -9.28 -5.98 1.38
C GLY A 24 -8.48 -5.31 2.50
N SER A 25 -8.57 -3.98 2.62
CA SER A 25 -7.85 -3.20 3.65
C SER A 25 -8.81 -2.32 4.44
N ARG A 26 -8.61 -2.26 5.76
CA ARG A 26 -9.32 -1.32 6.66
C ARG A 26 -8.56 0.00 6.84
N ASN A 27 -7.33 0.10 6.36
CA ASN A 27 -6.51 1.32 6.45
C ASN A 27 -7.01 2.39 5.46
N LYS A 28 -7.62 3.46 5.98
CA LYS A 28 -8.21 4.54 5.18
C LYS A 28 -7.20 5.25 4.27
N LYS A 29 -5.96 5.44 4.75
CA LYS A 29 -4.90 6.13 3.98
C LYS A 29 -4.48 5.29 2.78
N LYS A 30 -4.23 3.98 2.99
CA LYS A 30 -3.92 3.04 1.91
C LYS A 30 -5.06 2.93 0.90
N LYS A 31 -6.32 2.80 1.37
CA LYS A 31 -7.50 2.74 0.49
C LYS A 31 -7.62 3.96 -0.40
N GLY A 32 -7.39 5.16 0.14
CA GLY A 32 -7.42 6.40 -0.65
C GLY A 32 -6.43 6.37 -1.81
N GLU A 33 -5.17 5.97 -1.56
CA GLU A 33 -4.15 5.84 -2.60
C GLU A 33 -4.51 4.77 -3.64
N LEU A 34 -4.97 3.58 -3.20
CA LEU A 34 -5.39 2.49 -4.10
C LEU A 34 -6.57 2.90 -4.99
N THR A 35 -7.60 3.51 -4.40
CA THR A 35 -8.79 3.96 -5.14
C THR A 35 -8.42 4.99 -6.20
N ALA A 36 -7.62 6.00 -5.83
CA ALA A 36 -7.22 7.06 -6.77
C ALA A 36 -6.47 6.51 -8.00
N LEU A 37 -5.66 5.46 -7.82
CA LEU A 37 -4.86 4.86 -8.89
C LEU A 37 -5.63 3.82 -9.71
N LEU A 38 -6.62 3.12 -9.12
CA LEU A 38 -7.42 2.10 -9.81
C LEU A 38 -8.68 2.65 -10.48
N ALA A 39 -9.27 3.74 -9.98
CA ALA A 39 -10.49 4.32 -10.53
C ALA A 39 -10.40 4.64 -12.03
N PRO A 40 -9.28 5.18 -12.56
CA PRO A 40 -9.15 5.47 -14.00
C PRO A 40 -9.23 4.24 -14.91
N LEU A 41 -9.04 3.03 -14.36
CA LEU A 41 -9.09 1.78 -15.14
C LEU A 41 -10.51 1.33 -15.48
N GLY A 42 -11.54 2.00 -14.94
CA GLY A 42 -12.93 1.68 -15.19
C GLY A 42 -13.53 0.57 -14.31
N PHE A 43 -12.80 0.09 -13.30
CA PHE A 43 -13.36 -0.85 -12.32
C PHE A 43 -14.26 -0.14 -11.30
N GLU A 44 -15.29 -0.84 -10.84
CA GLU A 44 -16.04 -0.44 -9.65
C GLU A 44 -15.23 -0.85 -8.41
N ILE A 45 -14.71 0.13 -7.66
CA ILE A 45 -13.96 -0.12 -6.44
C ILE A 45 -14.88 -0.03 -5.24
N ARG A 46 -14.93 -1.08 -4.43
CA ARG A 46 -15.76 -1.19 -3.22
C ARG A 46 -14.92 -1.30 -1.95
N ASP A 47 -15.51 -0.83 -0.86
CA ASP A 47 -14.87 -0.85 0.46
C ASP A 47 -15.40 -2.03 1.30
N LEU A 48 -14.54 -2.63 2.14
CA LEU A 48 -14.95 -3.67 3.09
C LEU A 48 -16.06 -3.22 4.04
N SER A 49 -16.17 -1.92 4.33
CA SER A 49 -17.25 -1.39 5.18
C SER A 49 -18.65 -1.55 4.60
N GLU A 50 -18.75 -1.83 3.30
CA GLU A 50 -20.03 -2.12 2.63
C GLU A 50 -20.53 -3.56 2.91
N TYR A 51 -19.67 -4.41 3.49
CA TYR A 51 -19.92 -5.84 3.70
C TYR A 51 -19.89 -6.20 5.19
N PRO A 52 -21.05 -6.34 5.84
CA PRO A 52 -21.12 -6.72 7.26
C PRO A 52 -20.48 -8.09 7.57
N GLU A 53 -20.43 -8.99 6.56
CA GLU A 53 -19.82 -10.31 6.64
C GLU A 53 -18.28 -10.31 6.50
N ALA A 54 -17.67 -9.17 6.15
CA ALA A 54 -16.23 -9.07 6.00
C ALA A 54 -15.50 -9.39 7.31
N ILE A 55 -14.56 -10.31 7.23
CA ILE A 55 -13.76 -10.78 8.38
C ILE A 55 -12.57 -9.88 8.67
N GLU A 56 -12.00 -10.01 9.85
CA GLU A 56 -10.66 -9.55 10.15
C GLU A 56 -9.69 -10.68 9.82
N VAL A 57 -8.76 -10.43 8.89
CA VAL A 57 -7.79 -11.43 8.46
C VAL A 57 -6.56 -11.34 9.35
N ASP A 58 -6.18 -12.46 9.96
CA ASP A 58 -4.94 -12.55 10.75
C ASP A 58 -3.72 -12.52 9.82
N GLU A 59 -2.89 -11.51 9.95
CA GLU A 59 -1.65 -11.34 9.19
C GLU A 59 -0.54 -12.19 9.82
N THR A 60 -0.60 -13.50 9.59
CA THR A 60 0.35 -14.49 10.15
C THR A 60 1.56 -14.74 9.25
N GLY A 61 1.61 -14.11 8.08
CA GLY A 61 2.70 -14.23 7.13
C GLY A 61 3.98 -13.58 7.64
N THR A 62 5.09 -14.08 7.16
CA THR A 62 6.45 -13.58 7.47
C THR A 62 6.96 -12.64 6.38
N THR A 63 6.25 -12.55 5.27
CA THR A 63 6.54 -11.68 4.12
C THR A 63 5.34 -10.83 3.75
N PHE A 64 5.58 -9.71 3.05
CA PHE A 64 4.50 -8.88 2.50
C PHE A 64 3.63 -9.64 1.51
N THR A 65 4.24 -10.54 0.71
CA THR A 65 3.53 -11.42 -0.23
C THR A 65 2.54 -12.32 0.49
N GLU A 66 2.98 -13.04 1.53
CA GLU A 66 2.11 -13.93 2.31
C GLU A 66 0.92 -13.18 2.91
N ASN A 67 1.15 -12.02 3.51
CA ASN A 67 0.08 -11.22 4.11
C ASN A 67 -0.87 -10.62 3.07
N ALA A 68 -0.38 -10.15 1.92
CA ALA A 68 -1.23 -9.69 0.82
C ALA A 68 -2.12 -10.82 0.27
N HIS A 69 -1.56 -12.03 0.12
CA HIS A 69 -2.30 -13.21 -0.31
C HIS A 69 -3.38 -13.59 0.71
N LEU A 70 -3.05 -13.64 2.01
CA LEU A 70 -4.03 -13.93 3.07
C LEU A 70 -5.19 -12.93 3.02
N LYS A 71 -4.89 -11.63 2.99
CA LYS A 71 -5.92 -10.57 2.90
C LYS A 71 -6.81 -10.71 1.67
N ALA A 72 -6.24 -11.02 0.51
CA ALA A 72 -7.00 -11.20 -0.72
C ALA A 72 -7.85 -12.48 -0.67
N ALA A 73 -7.21 -13.63 -0.42
CA ALA A 73 -7.84 -14.94 -0.55
C ALA A 73 -8.92 -15.21 0.50
N GLU A 74 -8.67 -14.86 1.77
CA GLU A 74 -9.64 -15.14 2.84
C GLU A 74 -10.88 -14.27 2.71
N GLN A 75 -10.71 -12.98 2.43
CA GLN A 75 -11.85 -12.10 2.18
C GLN A 75 -12.63 -12.51 0.94
N ALA A 76 -11.95 -12.89 -0.15
CA ALA A 76 -12.59 -13.31 -1.39
C ALA A 76 -13.50 -14.54 -1.17
N LYS A 77 -13.02 -15.53 -0.40
CA LYS A 77 -13.80 -16.73 -0.05
C LYS A 77 -15.05 -16.41 0.74
N VAL A 78 -14.97 -15.46 1.67
CA VAL A 78 -16.10 -15.05 2.50
C VAL A 78 -17.10 -14.24 1.71
N LEU A 79 -16.63 -13.24 0.96
CA LEU A 79 -17.50 -12.30 0.23
C LEU A 79 -18.00 -12.87 -1.10
N LYS A 80 -17.40 -13.95 -1.61
CA LYS A 80 -17.63 -14.49 -2.96
C LYS A 80 -17.46 -13.43 -4.04
N MET A 81 -16.43 -12.60 -3.88
CA MET A 81 -16.11 -11.48 -4.77
C MET A 81 -14.61 -11.45 -5.08
N TRP A 82 -14.27 -10.67 -6.11
CA TRP A 82 -12.88 -10.33 -6.41
C TRP A 82 -12.35 -9.37 -5.34
N VAL A 83 -11.25 -9.74 -4.69
CA VAL A 83 -10.67 -8.95 -3.59
C VAL A 83 -9.20 -8.62 -3.88
N ILE A 84 -8.86 -7.36 -3.70
CA ILE A 84 -7.48 -6.88 -3.72
C ILE A 84 -6.94 -6.86 -2.29
N GLY A 85 -5.95 -7.69 -2.00
CA GLY A 85 -5.13 -7.64 -0.79
C GLY A 85 -3.87 -6.82 -1.03
N GLU A 86 -3.47 -6.02 -0.07
CA GLU A 86 -2.22 -5.24 -0.12
C GLU A 86 -1.52 -5.33 1.22
N ASP A 87 -0.21 -5.63 1.18
CA ASP A 87 0.67 -5.48 2.32
C ASP A 87 1.90 -4.68 1.96
N SER A 88 2.33 -3.82 2.87
CA SER A 88 3.42 -2.89 2.61
C SER A 88 4.07 -2.42 3.89
N GLY A 89 5.35 -2.10 3.81
CA GLY A 89 6.09 -1.57 4.93
C GLY A 89 7.46 -1.05 4.56
N LEU A 90 8.21 -0.69 5.60
CA LEU A 90 9.55 -0.16 5.53
C LEU A 90 10.55 -1.25 5.89
N GLU A 91 11.61 -1.39 5.09
CA GLU A 91 12.77 -2.19 5.41
C GLU A 91 14.00 -1.29 5.50
N VAL A 92 14.78 -1.43 6.58
CA VAL A 92 16.00 -0.64 6.83
C VAL A 92 17.21 -1.56 6.91
N GLU A 93 18.20 -1.33 6.07
CA GLU A 93 19.38 -2.20 5.95
C GLU A 93 20.14 -2.34 7.27
N ALA A 94 20.38 -1.23 7.98
CA ALA A 94 21.06 -1.22 9.26
C ALA A 94 20.31 -1.95 10.39
N LEU A 95 19.05 -2.30 10.17
CA LEU A 95 18.22 -3.03 11.11
C LEU A 95 17.87 -4.45 10.61
N ASP A 96 18.66 -5.00 9.68
CA ASP A 96 18.42 -6.33 9.08
C ASP A 96 17.02 -6.48 8.48
N GLY A 97 16.52 -5.42 7.82
CA GLY A 97 15.20 -5.37 7.19
C GLY A 97 14.04 -5.02 8.12
N ARG A 98 14.28 -4.84 9.43
CA ARG A 98 13.22 -4.35 10.33
C ARG A 98 12.88 -2.90 10.04
N PRO A 99 11.64 -2.44 10.25
CA PRO A 99 10.49 -3.15 10.84
C PRO A 99 9.82 -4.20 9.95
N GLY A 100 10.00 -4.19 8.61
CA GLY A 100 9.44 -5.19 7.70
C GLY A 100 7.91 -5.28 7.82
N VAL A 101 7.35 -6.48 7.92
CA VAL A 101 5.89 -6.73 8.07
C VAL A 101 5.30 -6.14 9.36
N TYR A 102 6.15 -5.77 10.32
CA TYR A 102 5.73 -5.11 11.56
C TYR A 102 5.69 -3.58 11.47
N SER A 103 5.83 -3.00 10.27
CA SER A 103 5.93 -1.55 10.07
C SER A 103 4.83 -0.74 10.76
N ALA A 104 3.58 -1.20 10.68
CA ALA A 104 2.44 -0.49 11.27
C ALA A 104 2.40 -0.56 12.81
N ARG A 105 3.04 -1.56 13.41
CA ARG A 105 3.04 -1.82 14.86
C ARG A 105 4.46 -1.93 15.45
N PHE A 106 5.42 -1.24 14.85
CA PHE A 106 6.82 -1.33 15.25
C PHE A 106 7.05 -0.91 16.70
N ALA A 107 6.35 0.12 17.17
CA ALA A 107 6.42 0.56 18.57
C ALA A 107 5.38 -0.12 19.49
N GLY A 108 4.50 -0.97 18.96
CA GLY A 108 3.44 -1.66 19.69
C GLY A 108 2.13 -1.74 18.92
N GLU A 109 1.12 -2.36 19.51
CA GLU A 109 -0.17 -2.65 18.84
C GLU A 109 -1.06 -1.42 18.57
N GLU A 110 -0.69 -0.25 19.08
CA GLU A 110 -1.51 0.97 18.96
C GLU A 110 -1.53 1.59 17.56
N HIS A 111 -0.72 1.11 16.61
CA HIS A 111 -0.59 1.65 15.23
C HIS A 111 -0.36 3.17 15.20
N ASP A 112 0.52 3.65 16.09
CA ASP A 112 0.85 5.07 16.27
C ASP A 112 2.06 5.44 15.43
N ASP A 113 1.84 6.22 14.35
CA ASP A 113 2.89 6.63 13.42
C ASP A 113 4.02 7.40 14.14
N GLU A 114 3.70 8.26 15.12
CA GLU A 114 4.70 9.04 15.85
C GLU A 114 5.58 8.16 16.74
N LYS A 115 4.98 7.23 17.49
CA LYS A 115 5.74 6.27 18.29
C LYS A 115 6.61 5.35 17.43
N ASN A 116 6.10 4.93 16.27
CA ASN A 116 6.87 4.13 15.32
C ASN A 116 8.09 4.91 14.80
N ASN A 117 7.93 6.19 14.47
CA ASN A 117 9.01 7.08 14.05
C ASN A 117 10.04 7.29 15.17
N ASP A 118 9.58 7.53 16.41
CA ASP A 118 10.47 7.68 17.59
C ASP A 118 11.31 6.42 17.79
N ARG A 119 10.69 5.25 17.75
CA ARG A 119 11.38 3.98 17.89
C ARG A 119 12.40 3.76 16.78
N LEU A 120 12.05 4.09 15.53
CA LEU A 120 12.95 3.95 14.40
C LEU A 120 14.20 4.83 14.58
N LEU A 121 14.02 6.09 14.99
CA LEU A 121 15.13 7.00 15.27
C LEU A 121 16.00 6.48 16.41
N GLN A 122 15.38 5.96 17.47
CA GLN A 122 16.11 5.39 18.62
C GLN A 122 16.94 4.15 18.22
N GLU A 123 16.41 3.25 17.41
CA GLU A 123 17.14 2.05 16.97
C GLU A 123 18.26 2.39 15.96
N LEU A 124 18.17 3.54 15.29
CA LEU A 124 19.20 4.04 14.39
C LEU A 124 20.17 5.02 15.06
N ASP A 125 20.05 5.25 16.37
CA ASP A 125 20.97 6.16 17.07
C ASP A 125 22.42 5.71 16.94
N GLY A 126 23.33 6.67 16.68
CA GLY A 126 24.74 6.41 16.44
C GLY A 126 25.08 5.80 15.06
N ILE A 127 24.10 5.43 14.25
CA ILE A 127 24.34 4.98 12.87
C ILE A 127 24.44 6.20 11.95
N PRO A 128 25.55 6.37 11.20
CA PRO A 128 25.72 7.50 10.29
C PRO A 128 24.71 7.45 9.14
N GLU A 129 24.33 8.61 8.61
CA GLU A 129 23.24 8.75 7.65
C GLU A 129 23.44 7.95 6.36
N GLU A 130 24.70 7.86 5.89
CA GLU A 130 25.07 7.07 4.71
C GLU A 130 24.89 5.55 4.87
N LYS A 131 24.68 5.09 6.09
CA LYS A 131 24.41 3.68 6.42
C LYS A 131 22.94 3.42 6.76
N ARG A 132 22.08 4.42 6.63
CA ARG A 132 20.64 4.30 6.90
C ARG A 132 19.84 4.00 5.64
N GLY A 133 20.42 3.26 4.68
CA GLY A 133 19.72 2.79 3.49
C GLY A 133 18.43 2.09 3.86
N ALA A 134 17.36 2.39 3.12
CA ALA A 134 16.04 1.83 3.39
C ALA A 134 15.25 1.71 2.08
N ARG A 135 14.22 0.86 2.12
CA ARG A 135 13.22 0.80 1.05
C ARG A 135 11.83 0.62 1.61
N TYR A 136 10.88 1.24 0.99
CA TYR A 136 9.48 0.84 1.11
C TYR A 136 9.20 -0.32 0.15
N VAL A 137 8.40 -1.26 0.61
CA VAL A 137 7.92 -2.41 -0.18
C VAL A 137 6.40 -2.35 -0.25
N CYS A 138 5.81 -2.66 -1.39
CA CYS A 138 4.38 -2.88 -1.54
C CYS A 138 4.15 -4.13 -2.37
N HIS A 139 3.42 -5.09 -1.80
CA HIS A 139 2.90 -6.25 -2.51
C HIS A 139 1.37 -6.14 -2.62
N ILE A 140 0.86 -6.32 -3.83
CA ILE A 140 -0.57 -6.27 -4.15
C ILE A 140 -0.95 -7.59 -4.80
N ALA A 141 -2.06 -8.20 -4.38
CA ALA A 141 -2.58 -9.43 -4.93
C ALA A 141 -4.08 -9.32 -5.21
N LEU A 142 -4.56 -9.90 -6.30
CA LEU A 142 -5.97 -10.08 -6.63
C LEU A 142 -6.36 -11.53 -6.44
N SER A 143 -7.38 -11.79 -5.65
CA SER A 143 -8.00 -13.10 -5.53
C SER A 143 -9.35 -13.17 -6.25
N ASP A 144 -9.62 -14.29 -6.92
CA ASP A 144 -10.94 -14.63 -7.40
C ASP A 144 -11.89 -15.03 -6.24
N PRO A 145 -13.21 -15.16 -6.48
CA PRO A 145 -14.17 -15.54 -5.44
C PRO A 145 -13.94 -16.88 -4.74
N ASP A 146 -13.10 -17.73 -5.31
CA ASP A 146 -12.74 -19.04 -4.74
C ASP A 146 -11.46 -19.01 -3.91
N GLY A 147 -10.79 -17.85 -3.85
CA GLY A 147 -9.58 -17.64 -3.07
C GLY A 147 -8.28 -17.94 -3.83
N ASN A 148 -8.32 -18.07 -5.14
CA ASN A 148 -7.11 -18.26 -5.95
C ASN A 148 -6.52 -16.92 -6.34
N ILE A 149 -5.22 -16.74 -6.13
CA ILE A 149 -4.51 -15.54 -6.60
C ILE A 149 -4.41 -15.57 -8.13
N ARG A 150 -4.89 -14.52 -8.77
CA ARG A 150 -5.00 -14.41 -10.23
C ARG A 150 -4.06 -13.37 -10.82
N ALA A 151 -3.70 -12.37 -10.05
CA ALA A 151 -2.72 -11.36 -10.41
C ALA A 151 -2.02 -10.88 -9.16
N GLU A 152 -0.76 -10.52 -9.27
CA GLU A 152 0.02 -9.92 -8.18
C GLU A 152 1.13 -9.04 -8.75
N ALA A 153 1.57 -8.07 -7.96
CA ALA A 153 2.73 -7.25 -8.25
C ALA A 153 3.44 -6.85 -6.95
N GLU A 154 4.75 -6.81 -7.00
CA GLU A 154 5.57 -6.29 -5.91
C GLU A 154 6.50 -5.22 -6.45
N ASN A 155 6.60 -4.09 -5.73
CA ASN A 155 7.52 -3.04 -6.14
C ASN A 155 8.07 -2.29 -4.93
N TYR A 156 9.14 -1.54 -5.17
CA TYR A 156 9.97 -0.91 -4.16
C TYR A 156 10.11 0.59 -4.44
N CYS A 157 10.36 1.34 -3.37
CA CYS A 157 10.88 2.70 -3.46
C CYS A 157 12.10 2.78 -2.57
N TYR A 158 13.26 3.04 -3.14
CA TYR A 158 14.53 3.11 -2.42
C TYR A 158 14.78 4.52 -1.89
N GLY A 159 15.44 4.60 -0.74
CA GLY A 159 15.75 5.85 -0.08
C GLY A 159 16.66 5.63 1.13
N ARG A 160 16.61 6.55 2.07
CA ARG A 160 17.31 6.43 3.34
C ARG A 160 16.52 7.07 4.48
N ILE A 161 16.84 6.70 5.72
CA ILE A 161 16.22 7.28 6.91
C ILE A 161 17.03 8.48 7.40
N ARG A 162 16.40 9.65 7.45
CA ARG A 162 16.97 10.88 8.02
C ARG A 162 17.20 10.74 9.53
N THR A 163 18.02 11.62 10.08
CA THR A 163 18.25 11.72 11.53
C THR A 163 17.16 12.48 12.27
N GLU A 164 16.34 13.21 11.57
CA GLU A 164 15.23 14.01 12.09
C GLU A 164 14.04 14.01 11.12
N ARG A 165 12.85 14.32 11.66
CA ARG A 165 11.63 14.43 10.86
C ARG A 165 11.65 15.69 10.00
N CYS A 166 11.28 15.57 8.73
CA CYS A 166 11.14 16.67 7.81
C CYS A 166 9.79 16.57 7.06
N GLY A 167 9.04 17.68 7.03
CA GLY A 167 7.73 17.74 6.39
C GLY A 167 6.60 17.10 7.18
N THR A 168 5.38 17.24 6.67
CA THR A 168 4.15 16.80 7.35
C THR A 168 3.17 16.09 6.40
N ASN A 169 3.56 15.89 5.14
CA ASN A 169 2.72 15.19 4.16
C ASN A 169 2.81 13.68 4.39
N GLY A 170 1.79 12.97 3.89
CA GLY A 170 1.76 11.50 3.91
C GLY A 170 1.40 10.91 5.28
N PHE A 171 2.01 9.77 5.61
CA PHE A 171 1.76 9.00 6.83
C PHE A 171 2.90 8.00 7.12
N GLY A 172 2.82 7.33 8.28
CA GLY A 172 3.83 6.36 8.67
C GLY A 172 5.21 6.99 8.79
N TYR A 173 6.19 6.43 8.11
CA TYR A 173 7.58 6.89 8.16
C TYR A 173 7.92 7.96 7.12
N ASP A 174 6.94 8.52 6.41
CA ASP A 174 7.15 9.54 5.36
C ASP A 174 7.98 10.74 5.82
N PRO A 175 7.84 11.26 7.07
CA PRO A 175 8.69 12.35 7.55
C PRO A 175 10.18 11.99 7.72
N LEU A 176 10.52 10.71 7.78
CA LEU A 176 11.88 10.22 7.95
C LEU A 176 12.48 9.65 6.66
N PHE A 177 11.62 9.21 5.72
CA PHE A 177 12.06 8.53 4.50
C PHE A 177 12.42 9.52 3.40
N GLU A 178 13.71 9.69 3.15
CA GLU A 178 14.24 10.57 2.11
C GLU A 178 14.37 9.85 0.77
N ILE A 179 13.87 10.50 -0.28
CA ILE A 179 14.20 10.18 -1.66
C ILE A 179 15.50 10.90 -2.00
N VAL A 180 16.56 10.13 -2.14
CA VAL A 180 17.93 10.67 -2.24
C VAL A 180 18.08 11.62 -3.43
N GLU A 181 17.48 11.29 -4.57
CA GLU A 181 17.54 12.10 -5.80
C GLU A 181 16.86 13.47 -5.67
N TYR A 182 15.90 13.59 -4.77
CA TYR A 182 15.18 14.83 -4.49
C TYR A 182 15.77 15.60 -3.30
N HIS A 183 16.63 14.98 -2.49
CA HIS A 183 17.09 15.50 -1.20
C HIS A 183 15.93 15.94 -0.29
N LYS A 184 14.82 15.23 -0.36
CA LYS A 184 13.57 15.50 0.39
C LYS A 184 12.95 14.23 0.88
N THR A 185 12.35 14.29 2.06
CA THR A 185 11.52 13.20 2.57
C THR A 185 10.17 13.16 1.83
N PHE A 186 9.47 12.01 1.91
CA PHE A 186 8.08 11.95 1.46
C PHE A 186 7.19 12.94 2.23
N GLY A 187 7.53 13.26 3.49
CA GLY A 187 6.86 14.29 4.27
C GLY A 187 6.99 15.71 3.70
N GLU A 188 8.03 15.97 2.89
CA GLU A 188 8.27 17.26 2.24
C GLU A 188 7.78 17.29 0.79
N LEU A 189 7.63 16.12 0.16
CA LEU A 189 7.14 16.02 -1.21
C LEU A 189 5.62 16.18 -1.27
N SER A 190 5.12 16.72 -2.40
CA SER A 190 3.68 16.81 -2.59
C SER A 190 3.05 15.42 -2.80
N PRO A 191 1.74 15.26 -2.48
CA PRO A 191 1.02 14.02 -2.73
C PRO A 191 1.08 13.56 -4.18
N GLU A 192 1.10 14.48 -5.15
CA GLU A 192 1.17 14.18 -6.58
C GLU A 192 2.51 13.55 -6.95
N ILE A 193 3.62 14.06 -6.40
CA ILE A 193 4.94 13.46 -6.61
C ILE A 193 4.98 12.08 -5.99
N LYS A 194 4.53 11.92 -4.74
CA LYS A 194 4.47 10.62 -4.07
C LYS A 194 3.62 9.61 -4.85
N ALA A 195 2.49 10.04 -5.43
CA ALA A 195 1.63 9.21 -6.28
C ALA A 195 2.31 8.75 -7.58
N CYS A 196 3.41 9.39 -7.98
CA CYS A 196 4.19 8.97 -9.16
C CYS A 196 5.33 8.01 -8.82
N ILE A 197 6.00 8.16 -7.66
CA ILE A 197 7.28 7.49 -7.39
C ILE A 197 7.25 6.50 -6.22
N SER A 198 6.16 6.47 -5.44
CA SER A 198 6.11 5.58 -4.27
C SER A 198 6.06 4.10 -4.67
N HIS A 199 6.50 3.24 -3.73
CA HIS A 199 6.39 1.78 -3.83
C HIS A 199 5.00 1.32 -4.26
N ARG A 200 3.93 1.90 -3.66
CA ARG A 200 2.54 1.58 -3.99
C ARG A 200 2.16 2.02 -5.39
N ALA A 201 2.57 3.22 -5.81
CA ALA A 201 2.32 3.70 -7.16
C ALA A 201 3.03 2.84 -8.22
N CYS A 202 4.26 2.40 -7.94
CA CYS A 202 5.00 1.51 -8.83
C CYS A 202 4.37 0.12 -8.91
N ALA A 203 4.00 -0.47 -7.76
CA ALA A 203 3.31 -1.76 -7.72
C ALA A 203 1.95 -1.71 -8.43
N LEU A 204 1.18 -0.64 -8.23
CA LEU A 204 -0.11 -0.48 -8.89
C LEU A 204 -0.02 -0.30 -10.40
N ARG A 205 0.99 0.37 -10.93
CA ARG A 205 1.18 0.45 -12.39
C ARG A 205 1.36 -0.93 -13.01
N GLU A 206 2.26 -1.74 -12.45
CA GLU A 206 2.47 -3.11 -12.90
C GLU A 206 1.21 -3.97 -12.71
N PHE A 207 0.55 -3.84 -11.57
CA PHE A 207 -0.68 -4.56 -11.26
C PHE A 207 -1.83 -4.19 -12.21
N SER A 208 -1.94 -2.91 -12.58
CA SER A 208 -2.95 -2.40 -13.52
C SER A 208 -2.84 -3.06 -14.90
N GLU A 209 -1.62 -3.25 -15.41
CA GLU A 209 -1.39 -3.95 -16.67
C GLU A 209 -1.90 -5.40 -16.60
N LYS A 210 -1.64 -6.08 -15.47
CA LYS A 210 -2.12 -7.46 -15.23
C LYS A 210 -3.64 -7.52 -15.08
N LEU A 211 -4.27 -6.55 -14.43
CA LEU A 211 -5.73 -6.45 -14.35
C LEU A 211 -6.37 -6.26 -15.72
N LEU A 212 -5.85 -5.33 -16.52
CA LEU A 212 -6.34 -5.07 -17.87
C LEU A 212 -6.16 -6.29 -18.78
N HIS A 213 -5.06 -7.03 -18.62
CA HIS A 213 -4.88 -8.29 -19.35
C HIS A 213 -5.85 -9.39 -18.91
N LEU A 214 -6.17 -9.46 -17.61
CA LEU A 214 -7.07 -10.48 -17.05
C LEU A 214 -8.53 -10.23 -17.43
N PHE A 215 -8.99 -8.98 -17.43
CA PHE A 215 -10.38 -8.59 -17.65
C PHE A 215 -10.62 -7.84 -18.97
N GLY A 216 -9.57 -7.34 -19.59
CA GLY A 216 -9.67 -6.69 -20.90
C GLY A 216 -9.96 -7.71 -21.99
N GLU A 217 -10.83 -7.36 -22.92
CA GLU A 217 -10.93 -8.10 -24.16
C GLU A 217 -9.57 -8.02 -24.86
N THR A 218 -8.97 -9.15 -25.15
CA THR A 218 -7.82 -9.21 -26.06
C THR A 218 -8.32 -8.66 -27.38
N PRO A 219 -7.74 -7.59 -27.96
CA PRO A 219 -8.13 -7.18 -29.30
C PRO A 219 -7.91 -8.38 -30.20
N GLU A 220 -8.97 -8.84 -30.86
CA GLU A 220 -8.87 -9.82 -31.92
C GLU A 220 -7.90 -9.26 -32.97
N ILE A 221 -6.74 -9.92 -33.12
CA ILE A 221 -5.74 -9.61 -34.13
C ILE A 221 -6.23 -10.15 -35.47
#